data_4bb0344f1f5a64e9280829e7eaff0e84
#
_entry.id   4bb0344f1f5a64e9280829e7eaff0e84
#
_cell.length_a   1.000
_cell.length_b   1.000
_cell.length_c   1.000
_cell.angle_alpha   90.00
_cell.angle_beta   90.00
_cell.angle_gamma   90.00
#
_symmetry.space_group_name_H-M   'P 1'
#
loop_
_entity.id
_entity.type
_entity.pdbx_description
1 polymer ?
#
loop_
_entity_poly.entity_id
_entity_poly.type
_entity_poly.pdbx_seq_one_letter_code
_entity_poly.pdbx_strand_id
1 'polypeptide(L)'
;VAVVPYLAYARQDREFLQGEVVSIRVVLESLRCAGIDVLLTVNPHSPWALTSGVLEAVSVDVTRFLARKVMELLGPFHLVGSPGKKGRSMAESAAEEIGAEPFHLTSSRDPLTGQVTVRAEGIDAAGKRVLLVDDIVSTGGTMVGAVRELLGSGAREVVVSCVHGLFVGDAAERLVKA
;
A
#
# COMPACT_ATOMS: atom_id res chain seq x y z
N VAL A 1 -8.09 -25.56 -2.04
CA VAL A 1 -8.05 -24.17 -1.56
C VAL A 1 -6.63 -23.82 -1.13
N ALA A 2 -6.11 -22.67 -1.56
CA ALA A 2 -4.86 -22.11 -1.06
C ALA A 2 -5.14 -20.80 -0.33
N VAL A 3 -4.53 -20.60 0.83
CA VAL A 3 -4.56 -19.34 1.59
C VAL A 3 -3.18 -18.72 1.50
N VAL A 4 -3.08 -17.65 0.73
CA VAL A 4 -1.84 -16.92 0.43
C VAL A 4 -2.04 -15.46 0.80
N PRO A 5 -1.83 -15.06 2.07
CA PRO A 5 -2.10 -13.70 2.51
C PRO A 5 -1.37 -12.64 1.66
N TYR A 6 -0.07 -12.78 1.47
CA TYR A 6 0.70 -11.96 0.55
C TYR A 6 0.85 -12.66 -0.80
N LEU A 7 0.21 -12.11 -1.83
CA LEU A 7 0.33 -12.64 -3.19
C LEU A 7 1.52 -11.97 -3.90
N ALA A 8 2.62 -12.69 -3.96
CA ALA A 8 3.82 -12.24 -4.66
C ALA A 8 3.53 -11.99 -6.15
N TYR A 9 4.34 -11.14 -6.79
CA TYR A 9 4.21 -10.72 -8.20
C TYR A 9 2.94 -9.94 -8.56
N ALA A 10 2.03 -9.66 -7.61
CA ALA A 10 0.82 -8.88 -7.89
C ALA A 10 1.09 -7.43 -8.36
N ARG A 11 2.33 -6.92 -8.23
CA ARG A 11 2.76 -5.63 -8.78
C ARG A 11 3.02 -5.66 -10.29
N GLN A 12 3.35 -6.83 -10.85
CA GLN A 12 3.52 -7.01 -12.30
C GLN A 12 2.24 -7.61 -12.89
N ASP A 13 1.25 -6.75 -13.02
CA ASP A 13 -0.14 -7.03 -13.39
C ASP A 13 -0.45 -6.73 -14.87
N ARG A 14 0.53 -6.20 -15.59
CA ARG A 14 0.45 -5.84 -17.02
C ARG A 14 1.85 -5.75 -17.61
N GLU A 15 1.93 -5.69 -18.92
CA GLU A 15 3.16 -5.33 -19.61
C GLU A 15 3.48 -3.84 -19.35
N PHE A 16 4.66 -3.55 -18.84
CA PHE A 16 5.20 -2.18 -18.71
C PHE A 16 6.05 -1.83 -19.94
N LEU A 17 6.75 -2.85 -20.48
CA LEU A 17 7.48 -2.80 -21.73
C LEU A 17 6.96 -3.90 -22.66
N GLN A 18 6.95 -3.65 -23.97
CA GLN A 18 6.49 -4.62 -24.96
C GLN A 18 7.23 -5.96 -24.83
N GLY A 19 6.48 -7.05 -24.72
CA GLY A 19 7.02 -8.41 -24.61
C GLY A 19 7.34 -8.85 -23.17
N GLU A 20 7.07 -8.02 -22.16
CA GLU A 20 7.21 -8.45 -20.76
C GLU A 20 6.14 -9.47 -20.38
N VAL A 21 6.55 -10.42 -19.56
CA VAL A 21 5.62 -11.40 -18.98
C VAL A 21 4.80 -10.75 -17.88
N VAL A 22 3.48 -10.93 -17.92
CA VAL A 22 2.58 -10.56 -16.83
C VAL A 22 2.70 -11.61 -15.71
N SER A 23 3.64 -11.39 -14.79
CA SER A 23 4.08 -12.40 -13.81
C SER A 23 2.96 -12.92 -12.92
N ILE A 24 2.01 -12.06 -12.53
CA ILE A 24 0.89 -12.51 -11.69
C ILE A 24 0.05 -13.58 -12.39
N ARG A 25 -0.13 -13.49 -13.70
CA ARG A 25 -0.86 -14.49 -14.46
C ARG A 25 -0.15 -15.86 -14.44
N VAL A 26 1.17 -15.85 -14.60
CA VAL A 26 1.99 -17.07 -14.49
C VAL A 26 1.85 -17.71 -13.12
N VAL A 27 1.86 -16.91 -12.05
CA VAL A 27 1.65 -17.40 -10.68
C VAL A 27 0.27 -18.06 -10.53
N LEU A 28 -0.79 -17.41 -11.01
CA LEU A 28 -2.15 -17.96 -10.92
C LEU A 28 -2.28 -19.26 -11.74
N GLU A 29 -1.72 -19.31 -12.95
CA GLU A 29 -1.69 -20.51 -13.79
C GLU A 29 -0.90 -21.65 -13.11
N SER A 30 0.23 -21.33 -12.48
CA SER A 30 1.04 -22.33 -11.74
C SER A 30 0.27 -22.91 -10.55
N LEU A 31 -0.45 -22.08 -9.80
CA LEU A 31 -1.32 -22.53 -8.71
C LEU A 31 -2.44 -23.44 -9.24
N ARG A 32 -3.05 -23.08 -10.36
CA ARG A 32 -4.07 -23.91 -11.00
C ARG A 32 -3.51 -25.26 -11.45
N CYS A 33 -2.35 -25.26 -12.08
CA CYS A 33 -1.66 -26.52 -12.49
C CYS A 33 -1.29 -27.39 -11.29
N ALA A 34 -1.01 -26.80 -10.13
CA ALA A 34 -0.77 -27.51 -8.88
C ALA A 34 -2.04 -28.08 -8.22
N GLY A 35 -3.21 -27.92 -8.86
CA GLY A 35 -4.50 -28.45 -8.36
C GLY A 35 -5.21 -27.50 -7.40
N ILE A 36 -4.88 -26.21 -7.38
CA ILE A 36 -5.60 -25.22 -6.59
C ILE A 36 -6.79 -24.71 -7.41
N ASP A 37 -7.99 -24.82 -6.85
CA ASP A 37 -9.22 -24.31 -7.46
C ASP A 37 -9.60 -22.93 -6.91
N VAL A 38 -9.35 -22.70 -5.61
CA VAL A 38 -9.72 -21.47 -4.91
C VAL A 38 -8.49 -20.87 -4.24
N LEU A 39 -8.23 -19.59 -4.51
CA LEU A 39 -7.21 -18.77 -3.85
C LEU A 39 -7.85 -17.77 -2.91
N LEU A 40 -7.44 -17.72 -1.65
CA LEU A 40 -7.76 -16.65 -0.71
C LEU A 40 -6.50 -15.82 -0.47
N THR A 41 -6.60 -14.51 -0.66
CA THR A 41 -5.49 -13.55 -0.44
C THR A 41 -5.98 -12.30 0.28
N VAL A 42 -5.06 -11.47 0.80
CA VAL A 42 -5.39 -10.28 1.58
C VAL A 42 -4.84 -9.05 0.86
N ASN A 43 -5.71 -8.05 0.61
CA ASN A 43 -5.34 -6.78 -0.03
C ASN A 43 -4.26 -6.93 -1.12
N PRO A 44 -4.46 -7.77 -2.16
CA PRO A 44 -3.47 -7.93 -3.22
C PRO A 44 -3.31 -6.59 -3.96
N HIS A 45 -2.08 -6.26 -4.36
CA HIS A 45 -1.78 -4.99 -5.03
C HIS A 45 -2.64 -4.70 -6.26
N SER A 46 -3.05 -5.76 -6.95
CA SER A 46 -3.85 -5.67 -8.17
C SER A 46 -5.05 -6.63 -8.09
N PRO A 47 -6.14 -6.23 -7.39
CA PRO A 47 -7.33 -7.08 -7.25
C PRO A 47 -7.94 -7.51 -8.59
N TRP A 48 -7.85 -6.66 -9.63
CA TRP A 48 -8.34 -6.98 -10.98
C TRP A 48 -7.61 -8.14 -11.65
N ALA A 49 -6.34 -8.41 -11.27
CA ALA A 49 -5.60 -9.56 -11.79
C ALA A 49 -6.25 -10.89 -11.37
N LEU A 50 -6.97 -10.89 -10.24
CA LEU A 50 -7.68 -12.06 -9.73
C LEU A 50 -8.95 -12.39 -10.55
N THR A 51 -9.45 -11.44 -11.32
CA THR A 51 -10.65 -11.64 -12.17
C THR A 51 -10.33 -12.27 -13.54
N SER A 52 -9.11 -12.74 -13.73
CA SER A 52 -8.64 -13.34 -15.00
C SER A 52 -9.35 -14.63 -15.39
N GLY A 53 -10.09 -15.27 -14.48
CA GLY A 53 -10.79 -16.53 -14.72
C GLY A 53 -9.90 -17.78 -14.70
N VAL A 54 -8.62 -17.62 -14.36
CA VAL A 54 -7.67 -18.76 -14.27
C VAL A 54 -8.06 -19.69 -13.12
N LEU A 55 -8.39 -19.11 -11.97
CA LEU A 55 -8.92 -19.83 -10.81
C LEU A 55 -9.90 -18.92 -10.04
N GLU A 56 -10.75 -19.49 -9.19
CA GLU A 56 -11.58 -18.72 -8.29
C GLU A 56 -10.70 -18.02 -7.25
N ALA A 57 -10.88 -16.71 -7.06
CA ALA A 57 -10.05 -15.97 -6.11
C ALA A 57 -10.90 -15.04 -5.23
N VAL A 58 -10.61 -15.07 -3.94
CA VAL A 58 -11.23 -14.23 -2.91
C VAL A 58 -10.19 -13.30 -2.34
N SER A 59 -10.45 -12.00 -2.45
CA SER A 59 -9.64 -10.96 -1.81
C SER A 59 -10.31 -10.49 -0.53
N VAL A 60 -9.62 -10.65 0.60
CA VAL A 60 -10.07 -10.15 1.90
C VAL A 60 -9.49 -8.75 2.11
N ASP A 61 -10.33 -7.75 2.30
CA ASP A 61 -9.89 -6.39 2.64
C ASP A 61 -9.83 -6.24 4.17
N VAL A 62 -8.62 -5.98 4.69
CA VAL A 62 -8.37 -5.75 6.12
C VAL A 62 -8.10 -4.29 6.46
N THR A 63 -8.27 -3.36 5.53
CA THR A 63 -7.94 -1.94 5.68
C THR A 63 -8.60 -1.32 6.91
N ARG A 64 -9.92 -1.49 7.05
CA ARG A 64 -10.69 -0.97 8.18
C ARG A 64 -10.25 -1.58 9.51
N PHE A 65 -10.04 -2.89 9.53
CA PHE A 65 -9.52 -3.59 10.71
C PHE A 65 -8.15 -3.05 11.12
N LEU A 66 -7.24 -2.86 10.16
CA LEU A 66 -5.90 -2.33 10.39
C LEU A 66 -5.97 -0.90 10.97
N ALA A 67 -6.76 -0.02 10.35
CA ALA A 67 -6.94 1.37 10.81
C ALA A 67 -7.46 1.43 12.24
N ARG A 68 -8.48 0.63 12.57
CA ARG A 68 -9.04 0.53 13.93
C ARG A 68 -7.99 0.06 14.91
N LYS A 69 -7.21 -0.96 14.59
CA LYS A 69 -6.15 -1.48 15.47
C LYS A 69 -5.04 -0.47 15.70
N VAL A 70 -4.63 0.28 14.70
CA VAL A 70 -3.65 1.35 14.83
C VAL A 70 -4.19 2.46 15.76
N MET A 71 -5.45 2.86 15.56
CA MET A 71 -6.10 3.86 16.43
C MET A 71 -6.23 3.38 17.90
N GLU A 72 -6.60 2.11 18.12
CA GLU A 72 -6.66 1.52 19.48
C GLU A 72 -5.30 1.54 20.18
N LEU A 73 -4.22 1.27 19.45
CA LEU A 73 -2.87 1.18 20.01
C LEU A 73 -2.20 2.55 20.22
N LEU A 74 -2.42 3.49 19.30
CA LEU A 74 -1.65 4.73 19.23
C LEU A 74 -2.50 6.00 19.43
N GLY A 75 -3.83 5.85 19.57
CA GLY A 75 -4.77 6.94 19.76
C GLY A 75 -5.22 7.60 18.44
N PRO A 76 -6.04 8.68 18.54
CA PRO A 76 -6.72 9.27 17.39
C PRO A 76 -5.75 9.97 16.43
N PHE A 77 -6.12 9.95 15.16
CA PHE A 77 -5.46 10.67 14.07
C PHE A 77 -6.38 11.74 13.49
N HIS A 78 -5.81 12.81 12.96
CA HIS A 78 -6.54 13.90 12.30
C HIS A 78 -6.69 13.63 10.80
N LEU A 79 -5.63 13.07 10.20
CA LEU A 79 -5.53 12.84 8.76
C LEU A 79 -5.14 11.39 8.48
N VAL A 80 -5.71 10.81 7.43
CA VAL A 80 -5.28 9.50 6.89
C VAL A 80 -4.98 9.65 5.42
N GLY A 81 -3.80 9.18 5.00
CA GLY A 81 -3.39 9.28 3.62
C GLY A 81 -2.67 8.04 3.09
N SER A 82 -2.39 8.07 1.80
CA SER A 82 -1.58 7.07 1.12
C SER A 82 -0.51 7.76 0.28
N PRO A 83 0.71 7.18 0.17
CA PRO A 83 1.81 7.79 -0.56
C PRO A 83 1.63 7.76 -2.09
N GLY A 84 0.58 7.13 -2.60
CA GLY A 84 0.36 7.01 -4.03
C GLY A 84 -1.11 6.91 -4.43
N LYS A 85 -1.39 7.20 -5.72
CA LYS A 85 -2.76 7.21 -6.26
C LYS A 85 -3.51 5.89 -6.10
N LYS A 86 -2.81 4.75 -6.15
CA LYS A 86 -3.42 3.42 -6.00
C LYS A 86 -3.96 3.17 -4.59
N GLY A 87 -3.36 3.76 -3.57
CA GLY A 87 -3.80 3.64 -2.17
C GLY A 87 -4.95 4.57 -1.77
N ARG A 88 -5.52 5.34 -2.72
CA ARG A 88 -6.57 6.32 -2.44
C ARG A 88 -7.79 5.70 -1.75
N SER A 89 -8.34 4.66 -2.33
CA SER A 89 -9.53 3.98 -1.75
C SER A 89 -9.24 3.37 -0.37
N MET A 90 -8.00 2.91 -0.17
CA MET A 90 -7.54 2.39 1.12
C MET A 90 -7.49 3.50 2.17
N ALA A 91 -6.92 4.66 1.83
CA ALA A 91 -6.88 5.82 2.72
C ALA A 91 -8.28 6.33 3.07
N GLU A 92 -9.18 6.42 2.07
CA GLU A 92 -10.58 6.81 2.28
C GLU A 92 -11.32 5.85 3.22
N SER A 93 -11.19 4.53 3.00
CA SER A 93 -11.80 3.50 3.86
C SER A 93 -11.23 3.51 5.28
N ALA A 94 -9.92 3.70 5.42
CA ALA A 94 -9.27 3.80 6.73
C ALA A 94 -9.68 5.07 7.48
N ALA A 95 -9.78 6.20 6.78
CA ALA A 95 -10.22 7.47 7.35
C ALA A 95 -11.67 7.41 7.86
N GLU A 96 -12.57 6.86 7.04
CA GLU A 96 -13.96 6.64 7.42
C GLU A 96 -14.09 5.78 8.67
N GLU A 97 -13.32 4.69 8.78
CA GLU A 97 -13.35 3.77 9.91
C GLU A 97 -12.97 4.44 11.24
N ILE A 98 -12.00 5.38 11.21
CA ILE A 98 -11.48 5.99 12.43
C ILE A 98 -11.96 7.44 12.65
N GLY A 99 -12.84 7.95 11.78
CA GLY A 99 -13.38 9.31 11.87
C GLY A 99 -12.36 10.41 11.59
N ALA A 100 -11.37 10.15 10.73
CA ALA A 100 -10.34 11.10 10.33
C ALA A 100 -10.60 11.67 8.92
N GLU A 101 -9.91 12.73 8.55
CA GLU A 101 -10.01 13.34 7.22
C GLU A 101 -9.08 12.63 6.22
N PRO A 102 -9.58 12.12 5.07
CA PRO A 102 -8.73 11.50 4.06
C PRO A 102 -7.99 12.55 3.24
N PHE A 103 -6.73 12.23 2.87
CA PHE A 103 -5.95 13.04 1.93
C PHE A 103 -5.14 12.18 0.96
N HIS A 104 -4.60 12.81 -0.06
CA HIS A 104 -3.81 12.12 -1.08
C HIS A 104 -2.52 12.88 -1.37
N LEU A 105 -1.40 12.14 -1.35
CA LEU A 105 -0.12 12.65 -1.82
C LEU A 105 0.01 12.43 -3.33
N THR A 106 0.63 13.38 -3.99
CA THR A 106 1.08 13.19 -5.36
C THR A 106 2.49 12.64 -5.34
N SER A 107 2.74 11.62 -6.14
CA SER A 107 4.09 11.04 -6.29
C SER A 107 4.46 10.99 -7.76
N SER A 108 5.70 11.37 -8.07
CA SER A 108 6.32 11.22 -9.37
C SER A 108 7.61 10.42 -9.24
N ARG A 109 7.88 9.57 -10.22
CA ARG A 109 9.14 8.82 -10.29
C ARG A 109 9.94 9.32 -11.48
N ASP A 110 11.17 9.72 -11.23
CA ASP A 110 12.12 10.01 -12.28
C ASP A 110 12.48 8.70 -13.02
N PRO A 111 12.23 8.60 -14.33
CA PRO A 111 12.47 7.36 -15.08
C PRO A 111 13.95 7.02 -15.24
N LEU A 112 14.85 7.99 -15.13
CA LEU A 112 16.30 7.79 -15.29
C LEU A 112 16.97 7.38 -13.99
N THR A 113 16.63 8.06 -12.89
CA THR A 113 17.26 7.83 -11.57
C THR A 113 16.47 6.88 -10.70
N GLY A 114 15.19 6.63 -11.02
CA GLY A 114 14.26 5.87 -10.19
C GLY A 114 13.85 6.58 -8.90
N GLN A 115 14.32 7.83 -8.70
CA GLN A 115 14.00 8.62 -7.51
C GLN A 115 12.52 8.95 -7.47
N VAL A 116 11.90 8.75 -6.30
CA VAL A 116 10.49 9.10 -6.06
C VAL A 116 10.43 10.42 -5.31
N THR A 117 9.73 11.39 -5.90
CA THR A 117 9.38 12.66 -5.24
C THR A 117 7.91 12.57 -4.82
N VAL A 118 7.63 12.92 -3.56
CA VAL A 118 6.28 12.97 -2.99
C VAL A 118 5.98 14.41 -2.61
N ARG A 119 4.76 14.88 -2.83
CA ARG A 119 4.31 16.24 -2.49
C ARG A 119 2.97 16.23 -1.79
N ALA A 120 2.85 17.07 -0.75
CA ALA A 120 1.66 17.28 0.07
C ALA A 120 0.90 18.55 -0.35
N GLU A 121 0.71 18.77 -1.65
CA GLU A 121 0.05 19.98 -2.16
C GLU A 121 -1.39 20.11 -1.66
N GLY A 122 -1.70 21.24 -1.02
CA GLY A 122 -3.03 21.55 -0.51
C GLY A 122 -3.41 20.81 0.78
N ILE A 123 -2.46 20.13 1.43
CA ILE A 123 -2.71 19.41 2.69
C ILE A 123 -2.26 20.29 3.86
N ASP A 124 -3.20 20.65 4.71
CA ASP A 124 -2.88 21.31 5.99
C ASP A 124 -2.52 20.22 7.03
N ALA A 125 -1.22 19.90 7.13
CA ALA A 125 -0.71 18.93 8.10
C ALA A 125 -0.20 19.57 9.40
N ALA A 126 -0.14 20.89 9.48
CA ALA A 126 0.48 21.61 10.59
C ALA A 126 -0.14 21.24 11.96
N GLY A 127 0.69 20.75 12.88
CA GLY A 127 0.30 20.32 14.21
C GLY A 127 -0.55 19.05 14.28
N LYS A 128 -0.85 18.43 13.15
CA LYS A 128 -1.74 17.25 13.08
C LYS A 128 -0.97 15.93 13.24
N ARG A 129 -1.68 14.93 13.76
CA ARG A 129 -1.25 13.53 13.73
C ARG A 129 -1.78 12.88 12.46
N VAL A 130 -0.90 12.25 11.70
CA VAL A 130 -1.18 11.69 10.38
C VAL A 130 -0.95 10.19 10.41
N LEU A 131 -1.89 9.43 9.84
CA LEU A 131 -1.72 8.00 9.54
C LEU A 131 -1.52 7.83 8.04
N LEU A 132 -0.41 7.23 7.65
CA LEU A 132 -0.18 6.76 6.28
C LEU A 132 -0.49 5.27 6.19
N VAL A 133 -1.30 4.89 5.21
CA VAL A 133 -1.66 3.48 4.94
C VAL A 133 -1.23 3.07 3.53
N ASP A 134 -0.76 1.84 3.39
CA ASP A 134 -0.43 1.24 2.08
C ASP A 134 -0.70 -0.26 2.09
N ASP A 135 -0.86 -0.86 0.92
CA ASP A 135 -0.97 -2.31 0.78
C ASP A 135 0.37 -3.00 1.07
N ILE A 136 1.48 -2.50 0.51
CA ILE A 136 2.80 -3.10 0.61
C ILE A 136 3.88 -2.04 0.87
N VAL A 137 4.66 -2.23 1.92
CA VAL A 137 5.93 -1.54 2.11
C VAL A 137 7.07 -2.50 1.80
N SER A 138 7.72 -2.32 0.64
CA SER A 138 8.88 -3.10 0.20
C SER A 138 10.19 -2.39 0.56
N THR A 139 10.80 -1.66 -0.37
CA THR A 139 12.01 -0.87 -0.10
C THR A 139 11.75 0.40 0.72
N GLY A 140 10.50 0.79 0.91
CA GLY A 140 10.10 1.92 1.74
C GLY A 140 10.36 3.32 1.14
N GLY A 141 10.97 3.43 -0.04
CA GLY A 141 11.39 4.73 -0.58
C GLY A 141 10.26 5.75 -0.72
N THR A 142 9.11 5.34 -1.27
CA THR A 142 7.93 6.21 -1.42
C THR A 142 7.37 6.60 -0.05
N MET A 143 7.31 5.65 0.89
CA MET A 143 6.79 5.88 2.23
C MET A 143 7.69 6.83 3.04
N VAL A 144 9.01 6.64 2.99
CA VAL A 144 10.00 7.56 3.60
C VAL A 144 9.85 8.96 3.02
N GLY A 145 9.69 9.09 1.70
CA GLY A 145 9.44 10.38 1.06
C GLY A 145 8.15 11.04 1.57
N ALA A 146 7.08 10.28 1.74
CA ALA A 146 5.81 10.78 2.27
C ALA A 146 5.91 11.24 3.73
N VAL A 147 6.61 10.48 4.57
CA VAL A 147 6.86 10.86 5.99
C VAL A 147 7.60 12.18 6.06
N ARG A 148 8.71 12.31 5.33
CA ARG A 148 9.53 13.54 5.32
C ARG A 148 8.77 14.76 4.81
N GLU A 149 7.98 14.59 3.76
CA GLU A 149 7.16 15.66 3.20
C GLU A 149 6.13 16.16 4.21
N LEU A 150 5.43 15.26 4.89
CA LEU A 150 4.43 15.62 5.90
C LEU A 150 5.05 16.25 7.14
N LEU A 151 6.16 15.73 7.63
CA LEU A 151 6.90 16.33 8.75
C LEU A 151 7.46 17.71 8.35
N GLY A 152 7.99 17.85 7.12
CA GLY A 152 8.43 19.13 6.56
C GLY A 152 7.29 20.15 6.39
N SER A 153 6.06 19.69 6.18
CA SER A 153 4.82 20.49 6.16
C SER A 153 4.25 20.77 7.55
N GLY A 154 4.99 20.44 8.62
CA GLY A 154 4.62 20.75 10.00
C GLY A 154 3.72 19.74 10.70
N ALA A 155 3.56 18.52 10.16
CA ALA A 155 2.87 17.45 10.88
C ALA A 155 3.54 17.21 12.25
N ARG A 156 2.72 17.04 13.29
CA ARG A 156 3.21 16.76 14.64
C ARG A 156 3.81 15.36 14.75
N GLU A 157 3.18 14.41 14.06
CA GLU A 157 3.55 13.01 14.09
C GLU A 157 3.03 12.32 12.81
N VAL A 158 3.82 11.44 12.26
CA VAL A 158 3.41 10.59 11.14
C VAL A 158 3.60 9.12 11.52
N VAL A 159 2.51 8.38 11.51
CA VAL A 159 2.51 6.93 11.75
C VAL A 159 2.33 6.22 10.40
N VAL A 160 3.10 5.17 10.18
CA VAL A 160 3.03 4.35 8.96
C VAL A 160 2.42 3.01 9.28
N SER A 161 1.44 2.59 8.51
CA SER A 161 0.83 1.27 8.58
C SER A 161 0.74 0.65 7.19
N CYS A 162 0.93 -0.66 7.10
CA CYS A 162 0.76 -1.40 5.85
C CYS A 162 0.19 -2.79 6.12
N VAL A 163 -0.46 -3.36 5.11
CA VAL A 163 -0.95 -4.74 5.20
C VAL A 163 0.21 -5.71 5.09
N HIS A 164 1.12 -5.48 4.15
CA HIS A 164 2.26 -6.35 3.87
C HIS A 164 3.60 -5.61 4.07
N GLY A 165 4.20 -5.79 5.23
CA GLY A 165 5.53 -5.24 5.54
C GLY A 165 6.63 -6.19 5.07
N LEU A 166 7.15 -6.01 3.85
CA LEU A 166 8.26 -6.81 3.34
C LEU A 166 9.61 -6.29 3.84
N PHE A 167 9.73 -4.99 4.06
CA PHE A 167 10.90 -4.29 4.61
C PHE A 167 12.23 -4.76 4.04
N VAL A 168 12.33 -4.74 2.70
CA VAL A 168 13.53 -5.19 1.99
C VAL A 168 14.72 -4.28 2.31
N GLY A 169 15.86 -4.90 2.65
CA GLY A 169 17.09 -4.18 3.00
C GLY A 169 16.94 -3.40 4.31
N ASP A 170 17.30 -2.12 4.27
CA ASP A 170 17.25 -1.19 5.41
C ASP A 170 15.93 -0.40 5.54
N ALA A 171 14.87 -0.84 4.86
CA ALA A 171 13.62 -0.10 4.75
C ALA A 171 12.99 0.24 6.12
N ALA A 172 12.98 -0.70 7.06
CA ALA A 172 12.44 -0.48 8.39
C ALA A 172 13.24 0.59 9.16
N GLU A 173 14.57 0.50 9.12
CA GLU A 173 15.44 1.49 9.78
C GLU A 173 15.27 2.89 9.18
N ARG A 174 15.15 2.98 7.86
CA ARG A 174 14.94 4.28 7.17
C ARG A 174 13.61 4.91 7.51
N LEU A 175 12.56 4.10 7.68
CA LEU A 175 11.25 4.59 8.10
C LEU A 175 11.28 5.13 9.54
N VAL A 176 11.96 4.44 10.46
CA VAL A 176 12.07 4.88 11.85
C VAL A 176 12.93 6.15 11.98
N LYS A 177 13.91 6.34 11.08
CA LYS A 177 14.80 7.52 11.07
C LYS A 177 14.25 8.70 10.26
N ALA A 178 13.14 8.52 9.55
CA ALA A 178 12.59 9.56 8.69
C ALA A 178 11.90 10.65 9.48
#